data_19037210302fac16a8af61dc8ab6943c
#
_entry.id   19037210302fac16a8af61dc8ab6943c
#
_cell.length_a   1.000
_cell.length_b   1.000
_cell.length_c   1.000
_cell.angle_alpha   90.00
_cell.angle_beta   90.00
_cell.angle_gamma   90.00
#
_symmetry.space_group_name_H-M   'P 1'
#
loop_
_entity.id
_entity.type
_entity.pdbx_description
1 polymer ?
#
loop_
_entity_poly.entity_id
_entity_poly.type
_entity_poly.pdbx_seq_one_letter_code
_entity_poly.pdbx_strand_id
1 'polypeptide(L)'
;MAIKLSLVAGGGTVAPVDRDENCAPAKAGVQTGEAESLATPDRALRATGPLPAQGYWRLPNAGQPTLSELFAASPRDGGWAGFLLGQLDRQRPLLWVQDRMAIIESGRVHPPGLDVGELIHVEARDPKAVLWAMEEGLRCAAIGAVIGEIWGDPAVLDFTATRRLAVAAERHGVAAFLVRLGGTANLSGARLRWRVGSAPSLPHPLNPRAPGLATWRAELFRARGSMPGTWRLADEADGLHLVAEPVDRTLDEAGFKQVG
;
A
#
# COMPACT_ATOMS: atom_id res chain seq x y z
N MET A 1 1.01 6.00 -28.58
CA MET A 1 0.63 5.58 -27.23
C MET A 1 0.23 6.87 -26.48
N ALA A 2 -1.06 7.08 -26.17
CA ALA A 2 -1.48 8.32 -25.51
C ALA A 2 -1.42 8.11 -23.99
N ILE A 3 -0.47 8.73 -23.34
CA ILE A 3 -0.34 8.81 -21.88
C ILE A 3 -0.53 10.28 -21.51
N LYS A 4 -1.45 10.56 -20.60
CA LYS A 4 -1.64 11.90 -20.05
C LYS A 4 -0.88 11.99 -18.73
N LEU A 5 0.14 12.83 -18.69
CA LEU A 5 0.93 13.11 -17.51
C LEU A 5 0.40 14.37 -16.81
N SER A 6 0.25 14.32 -15.51
CA SER A 6 -0.06 15.48 -14.67
C SER A 6 0.90 15.47 -13.48
N LEU A 7 1.68 16.53 -13.34
CA LEU A 7 2.50 16.77 -12.15
C LEU A 7 1.68 17.62 -11.19
N VAL A 8 1.56 17.18 -9.95
CA VAL A 8 0.93 17.96 -8.88
C VAL A 8 1.95 18.13 -7.78
N ALA A 9 2.44 19.36 -7.65
CA ALA A 9 3.25 19.76 -6.49
C ALA A 9 2.30 20.08 -5.33
N GLY A 10 2.65 19.68 -4.13
CA GLY A 10 1.89 20.03 -2.92
C GLY A 10 1.84 21.56 -2.79
N GLY A 11 0.65 22.15 -3.01
CA GLY A 11 0.47 23.60 -2.85
C GLY A 11 0.32 24.41 -4.12
N GLY A 12 -0.37 23.93 -5.14
CA GLY A 12 -0.89 24.78 -6.23
C GLY A 12 -0.18 24.65 -7.58
N THR A 13 -1.01 24.63 -8.60
CA THR A 13 -0.75 24.82 -10.03
C THR A 13 -0.06 23.68 -10.79
N VAL A 14 -0.81 23.09 -11.70
CA VAL A 14 -0.37 22.09 -12.67
C VAL A 14 0.49 22.75 -13.75
N ALA A 15 1.77 22.34 -13.88
CA ALA A 15 2.63 22.72 -14.99
C ALA A 15 2.84 21.53 -15.94
N PRO A 16 2.90 21.73 -17.26
CA PRO A 16 3.29 20.69 -18.20
C PRO A 16 4.79 20.39 -18.06
N VAL A 17 5.14 19.09 -18.01
CA VAL A 17 6.52 18.62 -17.94
C VAL A 17 7.08 18.47 -19.34
N ASP A 18 8.11 19.25 -19.68
CA ASP A 18 8.90 19.07 -20.90
C ASP A 18 9.78 17.81 -20.78
N ARG A 19 9.88 17.08 -21.87
CA ARG A 19 10.73 15.87 -21.94
C ARG A 19 12.16 16.33 -22.15
N ASP A 20 13.00 15.95 -21.29
CA ASP A 20 14.42 15.69 -21.34
C ASP A 20 15.19 16.32 -20.16
N GLU A 21 16.07 15.49 -19.61
CA GLU A 21 17.08 15.76 -18.59
C GLU A 21 16.67 15.47 -17.14
N ASN A 22 17.02 14.32 -16.68
CA ASN A 22 17.61 13.95 -15.39
C ASN A 22 17.21 12.57 -14.87
N CYS A 23 17.49 11.54 -15.64
CA CYS A 23 17.57 10.19 -15.09
C CYS A 23 18.96 9.60 -15.39
N ALA A 24 20.01 10.23 -14.84
CA ALA A 24 21.37 9.66 -14.92
C ALA A 24 21.58 8.67 -13.76
N PRO A 25 22.23 7.51 -14.00
CA PRO A 25 22.46 6.52 -12.97
C PRO A 25 23.46 7.06 -11.91
N ALA A 26 23.01 7.12 -10.66
CA ALA A 26 23.87 7.40 -9.53
C ALA A 26 24.91 6.28 -9.39
N LYS A 27 26.19 6.63 -9.44
CA LYS A 27 27.30 5.72 -9.18
C LYS A 27 27.28 5.33 -7.69
N ALA A 28 27.09 4.04 -7.43
CA ALA A 28 27.17 3.47 -6.09
C ALA A 28 28.60 3.56 -5.55
N GLY A 29 28.79 4.39 -4.56
CA GLY A 29 29.98 4.36 -3.69
C GLY A 29 29.79 3.22 -2.68
N VAL A 30 30.62 2.20 -2.76
CA VAL A 30 30.69 1.12 -1.77
C VAL A 30 31.36 1.67 -0.51
N GLN A 31 30.60 1.80 0.56
CA GLN A 31 31.16 1.90 1.92
C GLN A 31 30.93 0.55 2.61
N THR A 32 32.05 -0.12 2.90
CA THR A 32 32.13 -1.30 3.77
C THR A 32 31.97 -0.87 5.21
N GLY A 33 30.78 -1.06 5.76
CA GLY A 33 30.48 -0.94 7.19
C GLY A 33 30.13 -2.31 7.75
N GLU A 34 30.72 -2.64 8.88
CA GLU A 34 30.75 -3.90 9.57
C GLU A 34 29.35 -4.50 9.81
N ALA A 35 29.27 -5.82 9.63
CA ALA A 35 28.06 -6.61 9.83
C ALA A 35 27.78 -6.71 11.34
N GLU A 36 26.86 -5.92 11.83
CA GLU A 36 26.21 -6.17 13.12
C GLU A 36 25.15 -7.25 12.96
N SER A 37 25.33 -8.31 13.70
CA SER A 37 24.49 -9.51 13.77
C SER A 37 23.02 -9.14 14.00
N LEU A 38 22.22 -9.17 12.96
CA LEU A 38 20.76 -9.07 13.04
C LEU A 38 20.22 -10.38 13.61
N ALA A 39 19.93 -10.36 14.91
CA ALA A 39 19.12 -11.37 15.56
C ALA A 39 17.82 -11.58 14.77
N THR A 40 17.57 -12.79 14.38
CA THR A 40 16.36 -13.30 13.74
C THR A 40 15.15 -12.87 14.58
N PRO A 41 14.16 -12.14 14.06
CA PRO A 41 12.92 -11.93 14.78
C PRO A 41 12.13 -13.24 14.76
N ASP A 42 12.35 -14.01 15.82
CA ASP A 42 11.62 -15.23 16.08
C ASP A 42 10.18 -14.87 16.51
N ARG A 43 9.26 -15.61 15.92
CA ARG A 43 7.90 -15.81 16.38
C ARG A 43 6.84 -14.78 15.93
N ALA A 44 6.21 -15.14 14.81
CA ALA A 44 4.94 -14.59 14.36
C ALA A 44 3.97 -14.35 15.52
N LEU A 45 3.54 -13.08 15.63
CA LEU A 45 2.40 -12.69 16.44
C LEU A 45 1.15 -13.43 15.93
N ARG A 46 0.81 -14.53 16.58
CA ARG A 46 -0.56 -15.00 16.57
C ARG A 46 -1.38 -13.91 17.26
N ALA A 47 -2.49 -13.51 16.68
CA ALA A 47 -3.38 -12.44 17.14
C ALA A 47 -4.11 -12.76 18.48
N THR A 48 -3.44 -13.36 19.45
CA THR A 48 -3.99 -13.74 20.76
C THR A 48 -3.07 -13.41 21.96
N GLY A 49 -2.09 -12.50 21.77
CA GLY A 49 -1.26 -12.00 22.86
C GLY A 49 -1.52 -10.52 23.14
N PRO A 50 -1.20 -10.01 24.35
CA PRO A 50 -1.26 -8.59 24.63
C PRO A 50 -0.35 -7.85 23.63
N LEU A 51 -0.86 -6.78 23.05
CA LEU A 51 -0.11 -5.90 22.14
C LEU A 51 1.19 -5.47 22.82
N PRO A 52 2.33 -5.49 22.12
CA PRO A 52 3.53 -4.89 22.65
C PRO A 52 3.26 -3.42 22.95
N ALA A 53 3.45 -3.00 24.18
CA ALA A 53 3.37 -1.62 24.57
C ALA A 53 4.40 -0.83 23.73
N GLN A 54 3.90 0.15 22.96
CA GLN A 54 4.68 1.17 22.26
C GLN A 54 5.83 0.64 21.38
N GLY A 55 5.49 0.30 20.15
CA GLY A 55 6.46 0.05 19.09
C GLY A 55 5.79 0.30 17.75
N TYR A 56 6.43 1.07 16.88
CA TYR A 56 5.98 1.24 15.50
C TYR A 56 5.83 -0.12 14.85
N TRP A 57 4.60 -0.49 14.52
CA TRP A 57 4.39 -1.68 13.73
C TRP A 57 4.84 -1.38 12.30
N ARG A 58 5.73 -2.19 11.79
CA ARG A 58 6.12 -2.13 10.38
C ARG A 58 5.60 -3.37 9.68
N LEU A 59 5.09 -3.16 8.48
CA LEU A 59 4.70 -4.26 7.61
C LEU A 59 5.88 -5.21 7.41
N PRO A 60 5.62 -6.52 7.34
CA PRO A 60 6.63 -7.46 6.92
C PRO A 60 7.27 -7.00 5.61
N ASN A 61 8.59 -6.83 5.60
CA ASN A 61 9.38 -6.35 4.44
C ASN A 61 9.03 -4.94 3.91
N ALA A 62 8.35 -4.10 4.69
CA ALA A 62 7.96 -2.74 4.27
C ALA A 62 9.15 -1.84 3.88
N GLY A 63 10.36 -2.14 4.37
CA GLY A 63 11.57 -1.40 4.00
C GLY A 63 12.30 -1.94 2.78
N GLN A 64 11.87 -3.07 2.20
CA GLN A 64 12.53 -3.67 1.04
C GLN A 64 11.77 -3.34 -0.24
N PRO A 65 12.42 -2.71 -1.24
CA PRO A 65 11.83 -2.47 -2.53
C PRO A 65 11.47 -3.78 -3.21
N THR A 66 10.18 -4.00 -3.41
CA THR A 66 9.64 -5.20 -4.09
C THR A 66 8.24 -4.93 -4.60
N LEU A 67 7.65 -5.89 -5.33
CA LEU A 67 6.26 -5.81 -5.74
C LEU A 67 5.34 -6.35 -4.63
N SER A 68 4.43 -5.48 -4.18
CA SER A 68 3.27 -5.83 -3.36
C SER A 68 2.00 -5.75 -4.19
N GLU A 69 1.15 -6.77 -4.16
CA GLU A 69 -0.22 -6.70 -4.69
C GLU A 69 -1.20 -6.41 -3.57
N LEU A 70 -2.09 -5.44 -3.81
CA LEU A 70 -3.17 -5.07 -2.90
C LEU A 70 -4.52 -5.33 -3.57
N PHE A 71 -5.34 -6.15 -2.95
CA PHE A 71 -6.72 -6.40 -3.36
C PHE A 71 -7.64 -5.59 -2.45
N ALA A 72 -8.40 -4.67 -3.02
CA ALA A 72 -9.44 -3.98 -2.26
C ALA A 72 -10.50 -4.98 -1.78
N ALA A 73 -10.97 -4.83 -0.55
CA ALA A 73 -11.98 -5.73 0.03
C ALA A 73 -13.30 -5.69 -0.75
N SER A 74 -13.62 -4.54 -1.33
CA SER A 74 -14.66 -4.41 -2.35
C SER A 74 -14.15 -3.47 -3.45
N PRO A 75 -14.72 -3.52 -4.68
CA PRO A 75 -14.23 -2.73 -5.81
C PRO A 75 -14.19 -1.21 -5.59
N ARG A 76 -15.04 -0.70 -4.69
CA ARG A 76 -15.17 0.72 -4.37
C ARG A 76 -14.71 1.08 -2.95
N ASP A 77 -14.08 0.14 -2.26
CA ASP A 77 -13.48 0.42 -0.95
C ASP A 77 -12.12 1.08 -1.14
N GLY A 78 -12.00 2.35 -0.77
CA GLY A 78 -10.77 3.14 -0.85
C GLY A 78 -9.81 2.94 0.32
N GLY A 79 -10.13 2.10 1.32
CA GLY A 79 -9.30 1.89 2.52
C GLY A 79 -7.88 1.41 2.22
N TRP A 80 -7.69 0.72 1.09
CA TRP A 80 -6.37 0.30 0.63
C TRP A 80 -5.41 1.49 0.39
N ALA A 81 -5.94 2.66 -0.01
CA ALA A 81 -5.10 3.83 -0.28
C ALA A 81 -4.48 4.38 1.01
N GLY A 82 -5.26 4.54 2.07
CA GLY A 82 -4.75 4.96 3.38
C GLY A 82 -3.73 3.95 3.94
N PHE A 83 -4.05 2.66 3.87
CA PHE A 83 -3.13 1.60 4.26
C PHE A 83 -1.81 1.64 3.46
N LEU A 84 -1.86 1.89 2.15
CA LEU A 84 -0.69 1.98 1.29
C LEU A 84 0.14 3.21 1.65
N LEU A 85 -0.49 4.39 1.72
CA LEU A 85 0.18 5.65 2.00
C LEU A 85 0.84 5.67 3.39
N GLY A 86 0.23 5.02 4.37
CA GLY A 86 0.81 4.87 5.71
C GLY A 86 2.12 4.07 5.76
N GLN A 87 2.50 3.40 4.67
CA GLN A 87 3.73 2.62 4.56
C GLN A 87 4.83 3.32 3.77
N LEU A 88 4.52 4.43 3.12
CA LEU A 88 5.43 5.10 2.20
C LEU A 88 6.19 6.24 2.88
N ASP A 89 7.38 6.49 2.38
CA ASP A 89 8.06 7.77 2.62
C ASP A 89 7.36 8.84 1.76
N ARG A 90 6.48 9.60 2.39
CA ARG A 90 5.66 10.63 1.74
C ARG A 90 6.47 11.85 1.29
N GLN A 91 7.73 11.97 1.68
CA GLN A 91 8.60 13.08 1.28
C GLN A 91 9.24 12.85 -0.10
N ARG A 92 9.26 11.61 -0.56
CA ARG A 92 9.79 11.27 -1.89
C ARG A 92 8.67 11.30 -2.93
N PRO A 93 8.99 11.68 -4.18
CA PRO A 93 8.01 11.69 -5.27
C PRO A 93 7.33 10.32 -5.46
N LEU A 94 6.02 10.31 -5.64
CA LEU A 94 5.24 9.13 -5.93
C LEU A 94 4.80 9.12 -7.39
N LEU A 95 4.96 7.99 -8.08
CA LEU A 95 4.34 7.77 -9.38
C LEU A 95 3.05 6.95 -9.19
N TRP A 96 1.91 7.54 -9.56
CA TRP A 96 0.60 6.90 -9.47
C TRP A 96 -0.02 6.73 -10.85
N VAL A 97 -0.14 5.50 -11.28
CA VAL A 97 -0.63 5.12 -12.61
C VAL A 97 -2.00 4.48 -12.46
N GLN A 98 -3.02 5.10 -13.03
CA GLN A 98 -4.39 4.56 -13.02
C GLN A 98 -4.82 4.08 -14.40
N ASP A 99 -5.35 2.86 -14.47
CA ASP A 99 -6.11 2.38 -15.61
C ASP A 99 -7.39 3.20 -15.80
N ARG A 100 -7.75 3.47 -17.05
CA ARG A 100 -8.98 4.21 -17.37
C ARG A 100 -10.23 3.58 -16.75
N MET A 101 -10.34 2.26 -16.72
CA MET A 101 -11.48 1.60 -16.07
C MET A 101 -11.46 1.77 -14.55
N ALA A 102 -10.28 1.73 -13.92
CA ALA A 102 -10.14 2.04 -12.50
C ALA A 102 -10.62 3.47 -12.19
N ILE A 103 -10.29 4.45 -13.03
CA ILE A 103 -10.77 5.84 -12.89
C ILE A 103 -12.29 5.93 -13.00
N ILE A 104 -12.90 5.24 -13.99
CA ILE A 104 -14.35 5.27 -14.23
C ILE A 104 -15.10 4.64 -13.05
N GLU A 105 -14.62 3.54 -12.53
CA GLU A 105 -15.33 2.73 -11.53
C GLU A 105 -15.05 3.15 -10.08
N SER A 106 -13.84 3.64 -9.79
CA SER A 106 -13.39 3.95 -8.42
C SER A 106 -13.02 5.42 -8.22
N GLY A 107 -12.93 6.19 -9.28
CA GLY A 107 -12.56 7.59 -9.24
C GLY A 107 -11.07 7.84 -9.51
N ARG A 108 -10.77 9.08 -9.84
CA ARG A 108 -9.39 9.57 -10.02
C ARG A 108 -8.77 9.87 -8.67
N VAL A 109 -7.49 9.56 -8.52
CA VAL A 109 -6.73 10.02 -7.36
C VAL A 109 -6.83 11.55 -7.23
N HIS A 110 -7.09 12.02 -6.00
CA HIS A 110 -7.26 13.44 -5.68
C HIS A 110 -6.05 13.94 -4.88
N PRO A 111 -5.01 14.48 -5.55
CA PRO A 111 -3.75 14.84 -4.91
C PRO A 111 -3.89 15.78 -3.70
N PRO A 112 -4.77 16.81 -3.72
CA PRO A 112 -4.96 17.67 -2.55
C PRO A 112 -5.49 16.96 -1.30
N GLY A 113 -6.07 15.78 -1.45
CA GLY A 113 -6.53 14.94 -0.33
C GLY A 113 -5.47 13.98 0.21
N LEU A 114 -4.28 13.97 -0.41
CA LEU A 114 -3.18 13.12 -0.01
C LEU A 114 -2.11 13.98 0.66
N ASP A 115 -1.66 13.55 1.83
CA ASP A 115 -0.51 14.17 2.49
C ASP A 115 0.79 13.59 1.92
N VAL A 116 1.15 14.03 0.70
CA VAL A 116 2.35 13.59 -0.02
C VAL A 116 3.06 14.81 -0.63
N GLY A 117 4.40 14.77 -0.70
CA GLY A 117 5.19 15.87 -1.22
C GLY A 117 4.96 16.13 -2.70
N GLU A 118 5.32 15.19 -3.53
CA GLU A 118 5.14 15.26 -5.00
C GLU A 118 4.41 14.03 -5.52
N LEU A 119 3.46 14.25 -6.41
CA LEU A 119 2.72 13.18 -7.07
C LEU A 119 2.75 13.35 -8.59
N ILE A 120 3.33 12.38 -9.28
CA ILE A 120 3.23 12.24 -10.72
C ILE A 120 2.05 11.32 -11.02
N HIS A 121 0.96 11.89 -11.53
CA HIS A 121 -0.21 11.10 -11.90
C HIS A 121 -0.21 10.76 -13.39
N VAL A 122 -0.40 9.50 -13.70
CA VAL A 122 -0.48 8.97 -15.06
C VAL A 122 -1.84 8.32 -15.28
N GLU A 123 -2.61 8.84 -16.23
CA GLU A 123 -3.80 8.17 -16.74
C GLU A 123 -3.40 7.27 -17.91
N ALA A 124 -3.48 5.97 -17.70
CA ALA A 124 -3.21 4.96 -18.72
C ALA A 124 -4.51 4.52 -19.40
N ARG A 125 -4.49 4.42 -20.73
CA ARG A 125 -5.69 4.06 -21.50
C ARG A 125 -6.15 2.61 -21.27
N ASP A 126 -5.23 1.72 -20.92
CA ASP A 126 -5.46 0.28 -20.77
C ASP A 126 -4.46 -0.33 -19.79
N PRO A 127 -4.73 -1.54 -19.26
CA PRO A 127 -3.85 -2.22 -18.31
C PRO A 127 -2.42 -2.46 -18.82
N LYS A 128 -2.23 -2.64 -20.14
CA LYS A 128 -0.89 -2.80 -20.73
C LYS A 128 -0.06 -1.53 -20.58
N ALA A 129 -0.71 -0.36 -20.75
CA ALA A 129 -0.06 0.93 -20.55
C ALA A 129 0.27 1.17 -19.08
N VAL A 130 -0.57 0.70 -18.12
CA VAL A 130 -0.25 0.73 -16.69
C VAL A 130 1.03 -0.05 -16.40
N LEU A 131 1.10 -1.31 -16.83
CA LEU A 131 2.26 -2.16 -16.60
C LEU A 131 3.54 -1.56 -17.18
N TRP A 132 3.45 -1.00 -18.39
CA TRP A 132 4.58 -0.32 -19.02
C TRP A 132 5.03 0.91 -18.25
N ALA A 133 4.10 1.78 -17.84
CA ALA A 133 4.42 2.99 -17.08
C ALA A 133 5.01 2.67 -15.70
N MET A 134 4.51 1.61 -15.04
CA MET A 134 5.11 1.11 -13.80
C MET A 134 6.55 0.66 -14.02
N GLU A 135 6.83 -0.13 -15.07
CA GLU A 135 8.20 -0.58 -15.36
C GLU A 135 9.15 0.59 -15.62
N GLU A 136 8.72 1.59 -16.38
CA GLU A 136 9.54 2.80 -16.62
C GLU A 136 9.76 3.59 -15.34
N GLY A 137 8.72 3.78 -14.52
CA GLY A 137 8.83 4.47 -13.24
C GLY A 137 9.79 3.77 -12.27
N LEU A 138 9.79 2.44 -12.23
CA LEU A 138 10.69 1.66 -11.38
C LEU A 138 12.18 1.83 -11.73
N ARG A 139 12.52 2.30 -12.93
CA ARG A 139 13.91 2.58 -13.33
C ARG A 139 14.46 3.88 -12.77
N CYS A 140 13.61 4.73 -12.23
CA CYS A 140 13.99 6.02 -11.67
C CYS A 140 14.17 5.94 -10.15
N ALA A 141 15.41 5.92 -9.66
CA ALA A 141 15.71 5.83 -8.23
C ALA A 141 15.28 7.07 -7.42
N ALA A 142 14.96 8.19 -8.08
CA ALA A 142 14.42 9.38 -7.42
C ALA A 142 12.98 9.18 -6.94
N ILE A 143 12.22 8.26 -7.57
CA ILE A 143 10.85 7.92 -7.18
C ILE A 143 10.87 7.09 -5.89
N GLY A 144 10.06 7.46 -4.91
CA GLY A 144 9.92 6.75 -3.65
C GLY A 144 9.13 5.46 -3.78
N ALA A 145 8.03 5.51 -4.55
CA ALA A 145 7.22 4.34 -4.86
C ALA A 145 6.45 4.51 -6.17
N VAL A 146 6.19 3.38 -6.83
CA VAL A 146 5.35 3.29 -8.03
C VAL A 146 4.07 2.53 -7.68
N ILE A 147 2.93 3.18 -7.87
CA ILE A 147 1.59 2.64 -7.60
C ILE A 147 0.87 2.48 -8.93
N GLY A 148 0.38 1.28 -9.22
CA GLY A 148 -0.45 1.00 -10.40
C GLY A 148 -1.81 0.49 -9.99
N GLU A 149 -2.88 1.08 -10.50
CA GLU A 149 -4.26 0.61 -10.29
C GLU A 149 -4.79 -0.04 -11.56
N ILE A 150 -5.30 -1.25 -11.44
CA ILE A 150 -5.91 -2.00 -12.54
C ILE A 150 -7.27 -2.54 -12.10
N TRP A 151 -8.27 -2.33 -12.96
CA TRP A 151 -9.61 -2.87 -12.77
C TRP A 151 -9.73 -4.31 -13.30
N GLY A 152 -10.31 -5.19 -12.49
CA GLY A 152 -10.60 -6.59 -12.86
C GLY A 152 -9.37 -7.45 -13.09
N ASP A 153 -9.53 -8.45 -13.96
CA ASP A 153 -8.52 -9.46 -14.28
C ASP A 153 -8.17 -9.44 -15.79
N PRO A 154 -7.50 -8.40 -16.30
CA PRO A 154 -7.12 -8.34 -17.70
C PRO A 154 -6.08 -9.41 -18.04
N ALA A 155 -6.18 -10.04 -19.21
CA ALA A 155 -5.30 -11.13 -19.64
C ALA A 155 -3.80 -10.73 -19.72
N VAL A 156 -3.51 -9.44 -19.94
CA VAL A 156 -2.13 -8.93 -19.97
C VAL A 156 -1.45 -8.90 -18.60
N LEU A 157 -2.22 -9.00 -17.52
CA LEU A 157 -1.71 -9.08 -16.15
C LEU A 157 -1.54 -10.53 -15.75
N ASP A 158 -0.56 -11.17 -16.34
CA ASP A 158 -0.16 -12.54 -16.08
C ASP A 158 0.99 -12.65 -15.06
N PHE A 159 1.40 -13.88 -14.79
CA PHE A 159 2.56 -14.16 -13.92
C PHE A 159 3.84 -13.51 -14.43
N THR A 160 4.05 -13.48 -15.75
CA THR A 160 5.27 -12.93 -16.36
C THR A 160 5.34 -11.43 -16.15
N ALA A 161 4.23 -10.72 -16.36
CA ALA A 161 4.13 -9.28 -16.15
C ALA A 161 4.40 -8.91 -14.68
N THR A 162 3.76 -9.59 -13.73
CA THR A 162 3.97 -9.34 -12.30
C THR A 162 5.38 -9.71 -11.83
N ARG A 163 5.97 -10.78 -12.39
CA ARG A 163 7.36 -11.14 -12.12
C ARG A 163 8.35 -10.08 -12.63
N ARG A 164 8.10 -9.50 -13.82
CA ARG A 164 8.94 -8.42 -14.37
C ARG A 164 8.92 -7.20 -13.47
N LEU A 165 7.74 -6.78 -12.99
CA LEU A 165 7.62 -5.68 -12.03
C LEU A 165 8.36 -5.97 -10.71
N ALA A 166 8.23 -7.18 -10.17
CA ALA A 166 8.94 -7.57 -8.95
C ALA A 166 10.46 -7.50 -9.12
N VAL A 167 10.98 -8.03 -10.24
CA VAL A 167 12.42 -7.99 -10.54
C VAL A 167 12.90 -6.56 -10.79
N ALA A 168 12.10 -5.72 -11.47
CA ALA A 168 12.44 -4.32 -11.69
C ALA A 168 12.49 -3.54 -10.37
N ALA A 169 11.51 -3.72 -9.50
CA ALA A 169 11.47 -3.11 -8.17
C ALA A 169 12.71 -3.48 -7.33
N GLU A 170 13.03 -4.79 -7.27
CA GLU A 170 14.19 -5.32 -6.54
C GLU A 170 15.51 -4.81 -7.13
N ARG A 171 15.62 -4.77 -8.47
CA ARG A 171 16.83 -4.34 -9.16
C ARG A 171 17.15 -2.86 -8.98
N HIS A 172 16.12 -2.01 -9.02
CA HIS A 172 16.28 -0.55 -9.00
C HIS A 172 16.07 0.07 -7.61
N GLY A 173 15.72 -0.72 -6.62
CA GLY A 173 15.56 -0.23 -5.25
C GLY A 173 14.31 0.65 -5.06
N VAL A 174 13.26 0.48 -5.88
CA VAL A 174 12.02 1.26 -5.82
C VAL A 174 10.85 0.36 -5.45
N ALA A 175 10.07 0.76 -4.46
CA ALA A 175 8.89 -0.01 -4.05
C ALA A 175 7.80 0.03 -5.14
N ALA A 176 7.16 -1.11 -5.40
CA ALA A 176 6.08 -1.24 -6.36
C ALA A 176 4.81 -1.76 -5.68
N PHE A 177 3.69 -1.11 -5.96
CA PHE A 177 2.36 -1.52 -5.48
C PHE A 177 1.43 -1.69 -6.67
N LEU A 178 0.88 -2.88 -6.84
CA LEU A 178 -0.14 -3.16 -7.84
C LEU A 178 -1.48 -3.35 -7.15
N VAL A 179 -2.37 -2.39 -7.31
CA VAL A 179 -3.71 -2.38 -6.72
C VAL A 179 -4.69 -3.04 -7.70
N ARG A 180 -5.40 -4.04 -7.20
CA ARG A 180 -6.36 -4.85 -7.94
C ARG A 180 -7.77 -4.52 -7.48
N LEU A 181 -8.47 -3.68 -8.26
CA LEU A 181 -9.84 -3.27 -7.99
C LEU A 181 -10.81 -4.24 -8.66
N GLY A 182 -11.58 -4.98 -7.88
CA GLY A 182 -12.49 -6.00 -8.41
C GLY A 182 -11.80 -7.21 -9.04
N GLY A 183 -10.49 -7.37 -8.84
CA GLY A 183 -9.74 -8.50 -9.36
C GLY A 183 -9.70 -9.68 -8.40
N THR A 184 -9.35 -10.86 -8.92
CA THR A 184 -9.17 -12.10 -8.17
C THR A 184 -7.70 -12.42 -7.93
N ALA A 185 -7.41 -13.14 -6.85
CA ALA A 185 -6.04 -13.49 -6.47
C ALA A 185 -5.54 -14.72 -7.26
N ASN A 186 -5.27 -14.54 -8.55
CA ASN A 186 -4.67 -15.55 -9.42
C ASN A 186 -3.14 -15.65 -9.25
N LEU A 187 -2.46 -16.46 -10.08
CA LEU A 187 -1.01 -16.63 -10.01
C LEU A 187 -0.26 -15.32 -10.27
N SER A 188 0.68 -14.95 -9.39
CA SER A 188 1.43 -13.71 -9.47
C SER A 188 2.89 -13.87 -9.01
N GLY A 189 3.77 -13.05 -9.56
CA GLY A 189 5.17 -12.90 -9.16
C GLY A 189 5.38 -11.96 -7.98
N ALA A 190 4.34 -11.33 -7.44
CA ALA A 190 4.44 -10.45 -6.29
C ALA A 190 4.98 -11.17 -5.05
N ARG A 191 5.78 -10.46 -4.26
CA ARG A 191 6.38 -11.00 -3.02
C ARG A 191 5.45 -10.95 -1.85
N LEU A 192 4.62 -9.90 -1.79
CA LEU A 192 3.62 -9.70 -0.76
C LEU A 192 2.25 -9.56 -1.43
N ARG A 193 1.24 -10.17 -0.84
CA ARG A 193 -0.13 -10.10 -1.37
C ARG A 193 -1.11 -9.84 -0.25
N TRP A 194 -1.77 -8.73 -0.35
CA TRP A 194 -2.64 -8.18 0.68
C TRP A 194 -4.09 -8.12 0.23
N ARG A 195 -5.02 -8.36 1.15
CA ARG A 195 -6.41 -7.95 1.03
C ARG A 195 -6.67 -6.85 2.04
N VAL A 196 -7.11 -5.69 1.59
CA VAL A 196 -7.26 -4.50 2.43
C VAL A 196 -8.63 -3.90 2.26
N GLY A 197 -9.25 -3.53 3.37
CA GLY A 197 -10.53 -2.86 3.38
C GLY A 197 -10.65 -1.88 4.54
N SER A 198 -11.59 -0.97 4.41
CA SER A 198 -11.98 -0.05 5.48
C SER A 198 -12.52 -0.84 6.67
N ALA A 199 -12.27 -0.34 7.86
CA ALA A 199 -12.84 -0.85 9.10
C ALA A 199 -13.52 0.30 9.87
N PRO A 200 -14.41 0.01 10.85
CA PRO A 200 -15.00 1.06 11.67
C PRO A 200 -13.92 1.92 12.32
N SER A 201 -14.08 3.26 12.25
CA SER A 201 -13.13 4.19 12.88
C SER A 201 -13.02 3.95 14.39
N LEU A 202 -11.90 4.37 14.96
CA LEU A 202 -11.79 4.42 16.42
C LEU A 202 -12.78 5.45 16.98
N PRO A 203 -13.24 5.31 18.24
CA PRO A 203 -14.02 6.35 18.89
C PRO A 203 -13.22 7.66 18.99
N HIS A 204 -13.87 8.79 18.71
CA HIS A 204 -13.24 10.08 18.93
C HIS A 204 -13.04 10.35 20.42
N PRO A 205 -11.84 10.74 20.89
CA PRO A 205 -11.54 10.82 22.32
C PRO A 205 -12.41 11.81 23.11
N LEU A 206 -12.88 12.87 22.44
CA LEU A 206 -13.70 13.91 23.07
C LEU A 206 -15.19 13.84 22.72
N ASN A 207 -15.57 13.07 21.72
CA ASN A 207 -16.97 12.95 21.28
C ASN A 207 -17.27 11.54 20.77
N PRO A 208 -17.84 10.66 21.59
CA PRO A 208 -18.15 9.28 21.19
C PRO A 208 -19.11 9.14 19.99
N ARG A 209 -19.81 10.21 19.61
CA ARG A 209 -20.71 10.24 18.45
C ARG A 209 -20.02 10.69 17.15
N ALA A 210 -18.79 11.18 17.24
CA ALA A 210 -18.00 11.58 16.09
C ALA A 210 -17.06 10.42 15.67
N PRO A 211 -16.76 10.28 14.37
CA PRO A 211 -15.71 9.36 13.93
C PRO A 211 -14.37 9.84 14.47
N GLY A 212 -13.57 8.91 14.97
CA GLY A 212 -12.17 9.12 15.33
C GLY A 212 -11.23 8.75 14.18
N LEU A 213 -10.07 8.21 14.52
CA LEU A 213 -9.07 7.81 13.53
C LEU A 213 -9.61 6.74 12.57
N ALA A 214 -9.29 6.89 11.30
CA ALA A 214 -9.59 5.89 10.30
C ALA A 214 -8.85 4.58 10.60
N THR A 215 -9.50 3.47 10.35
CA THR A 215 -8.89 2.15 10.52
C THR A 215 -9.08 1.27 9.30
N TRP A 216 -8.17 0.33 9.14
CA TRP A 216 -8.19 -0.65 8.06
C TRP A 216 -8.03 -2.06 8.60
N ARG A 217 -8.65 -3.00 7.92
CA ARG A 217 -8.35 -4.41 8.07
C ARG A 217 -7.43 -4.82 6.93
N ALA A 218 -6.23 -5.28 7.27
CA ALA A 218 -5.23 -5.74 6.32
C ALA A 218 -4.91 -7.22 6.57
N GLU A 219 -5.14 -8.06 5.57
CA GLU A 219 -4.79 -9.47 5.56
C GLU A 219 -3.62 -9.69 4.59
N LEU A 220 -2.47 -10.09 5.12
CA LEU A 220 -1.37 -10.62 4.32
C LEU A 220 -1.66 -12.11 4.09
N PHE A 221 -2.25 -12.46 2.96
CA PHE A 221 -2.62 -13.85 2.68
C PHE A 221 -1.50 -14.64 1.99
N ARG A 222 -0.50 -13.95 1.43
CA ARG A 222 0.70 -14.56 0.86
C ARG A 222 1.89 -13.62 1.00
N ALA A 223 3.03 -14.18 1.46
CA ALA A 223 4.29 -13.47 1.57
C ALA A 223 5.47 -14.40 1.27
N ARG A 224 6.53 -13.82 0.72
CA ARG A 224 7.83 -14.49 0.62
C ARG A 224 8.72 -13.99 1.75
N GLY A 225 9.09 -14.89 2.65
CA GLY A 225 9.98 -14.56 3.77
C GLY A 225 9.28 -13.94 4.97
N SER A 226 7.94 -13.92 5.01
CA SER A 226 7.16 -13.48 6.16
C SER A 226 5.95 -14.38 6.35
N MET A 227 5.41 -14.43 7.57
CA MET A 227 4.21 -15.23 7.85
C MET A 227 2.95 -14.46 7.47
N PRO A 228 1.96 -15.12 6.85
CA PRO A 228 0.62 -14.58 6.65
C PRO A 228 -0.04 -14.19 7.98
N GLY A 229 -0.93 -13.21 7.93
CA GLY A 229 -1.66 -12.75 9.11
C GLY A 229 -2.69 -11.69 8.78
N THR A 230 -3.53 -11.34 9.75
CA THR A 230 -4.55 -10.29 9.63
C THR A 230 -4.37 -9.30 10.77
N TRP A 231 -4.47 -8.02 10.45
CA TRP A 231 -4.31 -6.93 11.39
C TRP A 231 -5.39 -5.88 11.20
N ARG A 232 -5.76 -5.23 12.28
CA ARG A 232 -6.50 -3.98 12.26
C ARG A 232 -5.52 -2.86 12.58
N LEU A 233 -5.51 -1.84 11.74
CA LEU A 233 -4.54 -0.75 11.76
C LEU A 233 -5.25 0.59 11.83
N ALA A 234 -4.66 1.57 12.50
CA ALA A 234 -5.06 2.97 12.45
C ALA A 234 -3.92 3.82 11.90
N ASP A 235 -4.24 4.92 11.23
CA ASP A 235 -3.28 5.93 10.82
C ASP A 235 -3.18 6.99 11.92
N GLU A 236 -2.02 7.06 12.53
CA GLU A 236 -1.65 8.11 13.47
C GLU A 236 -0.63 9.05 12.82
N ALA A 237 -0.34 10.16 13.46
CA ALA A 237 0.52 11.20 12.89
C ALA A 237 1.92 10.70 12.46
N ASP A 238 2.38 9.62 13.05
CA ASP A 238 3.70 9.02 12.85
C ASP A 238 3.67 7.69 12.06
N GLY A 239 2.51 7.26 11.56
CA GLY A 239 2.36 6.08 10.70
C GLY A 239 1.25 5.12 11.13
N LEU A 240 1.32 3.90 10.61
CA LEU A 240 0.34 2.85 10.88
C LEU A 240 0.59 2.19 12.24
N HIS A 241 -0.43 2.18 13.08
CA HIS A 241 -0.43 1.55 14.39
C HIS A 241 -1.38 0.36 14.46
N LEU A 242 -0.99 -0.67 15.21
CA LEU A 242 -1.87 -1.80 15.50
C LEU A 242 -2.99 -1.37 16.42
N VAL A 243 -4.21 -1.67 16.03
CA VAL A 243 -5.39 -1.51 16.88
C VAL A 243 -5.74 -2.86 17.48
N ALA A 244 -5.90 -2.91 18.81
CA ALA A 244 -6.46 -4.09 19.46
C ALA A 244 -7.85 -4.36 18.89
N GLU A 245 -8.11 -5.58 18.43
CA GLU A 245 -9.50 -5.98 18.15
C GLU A 245 -10.26 -5.90 19.47
N PRO A 246 -11.44 -5.24 19.51
CA PRO A 246 -12.30 -5.35 20.67
C PRO A 246 -12.57 -6.86 20.85
N VAL A 247 -12.23 -7.38 22.02
CA VAL A 247 -12.66 -8.72 22.39
C VAL A 247 -14.19 -8.65 22.38
N ASP A 248 -14.80 -9.29 21.39
CA ASP A 248 -16.24 -9.45 21.32
C ASP A 248 -16.61 -10.25 22.58
N ARG A 249 -17.00 -9.52 23.64
CA ARG A 249 -17.62 -10.14 24.80
C ARG A 249 -18.99 -10.60 24.29
N THR A 250 -19.04 -11.82 23.81
CA THR A 250 -20.31 -12.51 23.70
C THR A 250 -21.05 -12.31 25.02
N LEU A 251 -22.21 -11.67 24.94
CA LEU A 251 -23.12 -11.49 26.06
C LEU A 251 -23.80 -12.83 26.44
N ASP A 252 -23.04 -13.90 26.46
CA ASP A 252 -23.43 -15.18 27.04
C ASP A 252 -22.82 -15.27 28.43
N GLU A 253 -23.58 -14.68 29.38
CA GLU A 253 -23.68 -15.09 30.78
C GLU A 253 -24.29 -13.98 31.64
N ALA A 254 -25.41 -13.42 31.17
CA ALA A 254 -26.38 -12.86 32.08
C ALA A 254 -27.29 -14.01 32.51
N GLY A 255 -26.83 -14.76 33.50
CA GLY A 255 -27.65 -15.76 34.16
C GLY A 255 -28.94 -15.14 34.64
N PHE A 256 -30.06 -15.46 34.00
CA PHE A 256 -31.36 -15.27 34.51
C PHE A 256 -31.48 -16.11 35.79
N LYS A 257 -31.26 -15.49 36.96
CA LYS A 257 -31.75 -16.06 38.21
C LYS A 257 -33.27 -15.94 38.16
N GLN A 258 -33.94 -17.07 37.92
CA GLN A 258 -35.36 -17.22 38.27
C GLN A 258 -35.49 -17.01 39.75
N VAL A 259 -36.23 -15.95 40.13
CA VAL A 259 -36.78 -15.79 41.48
C VAL A 259 -38.05 -16.60 41.48
N GLY A 260 -38.07 -17.67 42.30
CA GLY A 260 -39.24 -18.43 42.65
C GLY A 260 -40.15 -17.71 43.62
#